data_20b2d7677eb7b3960c748dd68b164df7
#
_entry.id   20b2d7677eb7b3960c748dd68b164df7
#
_cell.length_a   1.000
_cell.length_b   1.000
_cell.length_c   1.000
_cell.angle_alpha   90.00
_cell.angle_beta   90.00
_cell.angle_gamma   90.00
#
_symmetry.space_group_name_H-M   'P 1'
#
loop_
_entity.id
_entity.type
_entity.pdbx_description
1 polymer ?
#
loop_
_entity_poly.entity_id
_entity_poly.type
_entity_poly.pdbx_seq_one_letter_code
_entity_poly.pdbx_strand_id
1 'polypeptide(L)'
;KKFVICFMDIYKKQTLSETFSVYFDRRMIRILLLGIISGFPWVLIGSSLSLWLKEDGLSRSTIGWAGLIFAVYAINYLWAPIIDRIRIPWLTNKIGHRRGWIVTMQFIILVSLVCWSTIDPTANLGVVIAIGLIIAIASATQDITVDALRIEQIGENEGTSMQAGAAIAVVGWWTGYKLGGVVALN
;
A
#
# COMPACT_ATOMS: atom_id res chain seq x y z
N LYS A 1 19.43 31.91 27.46
CA LYS A 1 18.04 32.47 27.39
C LYS A 1 17.45 32.44 25.97
N LYS A 2 18.21 32.77 24.89
CA LYS A 2 17.69 32.70 23.50
C LYS A 2 17.37 31.27 23.02
N PHE A 3 18.09 30.25 23.49
CA PHE A 3 17.89 28.85 23.10
C PHE A 3 16.58 28.26 23.66
N VAL A 4 16.22 28.64 24.88
CA VAL A 4 14.99 28.22 25.55
C VAL A 4 13.74 28.87 24.91
N ILE A 5 13.86 30.13 24.49
CA ILE A 5 12.77 30.85 23.82
C ILE A 5 12.49 30.24 22.42
N CYS A 6 13.55 29.88 21.69
CA CYS A 6 13.41 29.21 20.40
C CYS A 6 12.75 27.80 20.51
N PHE A 7 13.00 27.09 21.63
CA PHE A 7 12.35 25.79 21.89
C PHE A 7 10.87 25.95 22.30
N MET A 8 10.51 27.06 22.96
CA MET A 8 9.12 27.34 23.35
C MET A 8 8.26 27.83 22.18
N ASP A 9 8.84 28.52 21.19
CA ASP A 9 8.13 28.93 19.97
C ASP A 9 7.79 27.76 19.04
N ILE A 10 8.56 26.67 19.10
CA ILE A 10 8.29 25.43 18.35
C ILE A 10 7.07 24.68 18.95
N TYR A 11 6.76 24.91 20.24
CA TYR A 11 5.60 24.32 20.94
C TYR A 11 4.42 25.29 21.03
N LYS A 12 4.14 26.00 19.95
CA LYS A 12 2.88 26.75 19.86
C LYS A 12 1.74 25.72 19.99
N LYS A 13 1.04 25.75 21.12
CA LYS A 13 -0.16 24.92 21.34
C LYS A 13 -1.12 25.18 20.19
N GLN A 14 -1.11 24.29 19.20
CA GLN A 14 -2.12 24.33 18.15
C GLN A 14 -3.47 24.12 18.80
N THR A 15 -4.40 24.98 18.46
CA THR A 15 -5.78 24.84 18.90
C THR A 15 -6.34 23.55 18.32
N LEU A 16 -7.16 22.81 19.06
CA LEU A 16 -7.82 21.59 18.56
C LEU A 16 -8.48 21.81 17.20
N SER A 17 -9.09 22.98 16.99
CA SER A 17 -9.68 23.38 15.71
C SER A 17 -8.66 23.43 14.57
N GLU A 18 -7.46 23.96 14.80
CA GLU A 18 -6.38 24.00 13.79
C GLU A 18 -5.86 22.59 13.47
N THR A 19 -5.75 21.74 14.49
CA THR A 19 -5.35 20.34 14.31
C THR A 19 -6.36 19.57 13.47
N PHE A 20 -7.65 19.75 13.73
CA PHE A 20 -8.72 19.09 12.96
C PHE A 20 -8.84 19.63 11.52
N SER A 21 -8.59 20.92 11.29
CA SER A 21 -8.67 21.50 9.95
C SER A 21 -7.70 20.88 8.95
N VAL A 22 -6.55 20.39 9.43
CA VAL A 22 -5.54 19.71 8.61
C VAL A 22 -6.13 18.45 7.96
N TYR A 23 -7.01 17.72 8.64
CA TYR A 23 -7.62 16.49 8.13
C TYR A 23 -8.60 16.71 6.95
N PHE A 24 -9.12 17.92 6.77
CA PHE A 24 -10.02 18.28 5.67
C PHE A 24 -9.29 18.83 4.43
N ASP A 25 -7.95 18.87 4.45
CA ASP A 25 -7.17 19.24 3.26
C ASP A 25 -7.39 18.21 2.14
N ARG A 26 -7.50 18.69 0.90
CA ARG A 26 -7.62 17.82 -0.29
C ARG A 26 -6.44 16.83 -0.42
N ARG A 27 -5.28 17.18 0.13
CA ARG A 27 -4.11 16.28 0.18
C ARG A 27 -4.40 15.06 1.04
N MET A 28 -5.09 15.25 2.18
CA MET A 28 -5.44 14.15 3.09
C MET A 28 -6.43 13.17 2.48
N ILE A 29 -7.40 13.68 1.70
CA ILE A 29 -8.34 12.81 0.96
C ILE A 29 -7.58 11.94 -0.07
N ARG A 30 -6.60 12.50 -0.78
CA ARG A 30 -5.77 11.73 -1.72
C ARG A 30 -4.95 10.67 -1.00
N ILE A 31 -4.37 11.00 0.16
CA ILE A 31 -3.61 10.05 0.99
C ILE A 31 -4.52 8.93 1.49
N LEU A 32 -5.74 9.24 1.92
CA LEU A 32 -6.76 8.25 2.31
C LEU A 32 -7.05 7.27 1.17
N LEU A 33 -7.34 7.79 -0.03
CA LEU A 33 -7.63 6.96 -1.20
C LEU A 33 -6.43 6.08 -1.59
N LEU A 34 -5.22 6.62 -1.55
CA LEU A 34 -4.00 5.85 -1.79
C LEU A 34 -3.80 4.75 -0.74
N GLY A 35 -4.10 5.04 0.54
CA GLY A 35 -4.09 4.04 1.60
C GLY A 35 -5.10 2.92 1.34
N ILE A 36 -6.33 3.23 0.91
CA ILE A 36 -7.36 2.24 0.57
C ILE A 36 -6.86 1.31 -0.54
N ILE A 37 -6.29 1.87 -1.61
CA ILE A 37 -5.75 1.11 -2.73
C ILE A 37 -4.60 0.20 -2.27
N SER A 38 -3.79 0.64 -1.32
CA SER A 38 -2.65 -0.09 -0.78
C SER A 38 -3.06 -1.28 0.11
N GLY A 39 -4.12 -1.10 0.91
CA GLY A 39 -4.59 -2.16 1.82
C GLY A 39 -5.35 -3.30 1.14
N PHE A 40 -5.94 -3.05 -0.04
CA PHE A 40 -6.79 -4.01 -0.73
C PHE A 40 -6.04 -5.31 -1.16
N PRO A 41 -4.87 -5.27 -1.81
CA PRO A 41 -4.17 -6.49 -2.22
C PRO A 41 -3.72 -7.36 -1.04
N TRP A 42 -3.47 -6.76 0.11
CA TRP A 42 -3.01 -7.47 1.32
C TRP A 42 -3.99 -8.52 1.80
N VAL A 43 -5.29 -8.22 1.81
CA VAL A 43 -6.31 -9.18 2.22
C VAL A 43 -6.44 -10.31 1.19
N LEU A 44 -6.26 -10.01 -0.09
CA LEU A 44 -6.39 -11.00 -1.16
C LEU A 44 -5.30 -12.07 -1.08
N ILE A 45 -4.04 -11.68 -0.96
CA ILE A 45 -2.92 -12.62 -0.86
C ILE A 45 -2.78 -13.26 0.52
N GLY A 46 -3.35 -12.66 1.57
CA GLY A 46 -3.34 -13.18 2.93
C GLY A 46 -4.54 -14.07 3.23
N SER A 47 -5.60 -13.44 3.68
CA SER A 47 -6.77 -14.14 4.20
C SER A 47 -7.56 -14.85 3.09
N SER A 48 -7.80 -14.18 1.95
CA SER A 48 -8.65 -14.72 0.89
C SER A 48 -7.96 -15.89 0.18
N LEU A 49 -6.68 -15.76 -0.16
CA LEU A 49 -5.91 -16.88 -0.73
C LEU A 49 -5.91 -18.10 0.21
N SER A 50 -5.62 -17.88 1.50
CA SER A 50 -5.58 -18.96 2.49
C SER A 50 -6.94 -19.65 2.64
N LEU A 51 -8.04 -18.89 2.60
CA LEU A 51 -9.40 -19.42 2.67
C LEU A 51 -9.73 -20.21 1.41
N TRP A 52 -9.47 -19.66 0.25
CA TRP A 52 -9.69 -20.33 -1.04
C TRP A 52 -8.96 -21.67 -1.13
N LEU A 53 -7.66 -21.71 -0.82
CA LEU A 53 -6.87 -22.95 -0.81
C LEU A 53 -7.41 -23.97 0.20
N LYS A 54 -7.96 -23.51 1.33
CA LYS A 54 -8.57 -24.37 2.34
C LYS A 54 -9.91 -24.96 1.85
N GLU A 55 -10.76 -24.17 1.20
CA GLU A 55 -12.03 -24.59 0.66
C GLU A 55 -11.87 -25.63 -0.45
N ASP A 56 -10.81 -25.50 -1.25
CA ASP A 56 -10.42 -26.48 -2.28
C ASP A 56 -9.70 -27.72 -1.70
N GLY A 57 -9.66 -27.87 -0.38
CA GLY A 57 -9.19 -29.06 0.30
C GLY A 57 -7.69 -29.22 0.44
N LEU A 58 -6.89 -28.18 0.18
CA LEU A 58 -5.44 -28.26 0.33
C LEU A 58 -5.01 -28.37 1.80
N SER A 59 -3.87 -29.03 2.02
CA SER A 59 -3.36 -29.26 3.36
C SER A 59 -2.92 -27.96 4.05
N ARG A 60 -2.98 -27.91 5.39
CA ARG A 60 -2.49 -26.77 6.20
C ARG A 60 -1.01 -26.47 5.96
N SER A 61 -0.22 -27.49 5.71
CA SER A 61 1.21 -27.34 5.39
C SER A 61 1.38 -26.60 4.06
N THR A 62 0.62 -26.97 3.03
CA THR A 62 0.62 -26.32 1.72
C THR A 62 0.22 -24.86 1.81
N ILE A 63 -0.83 -24.54 2.58
CA ILE A 63 -1.28 -23.18 2.83
C ILE A 63 -0.20 -22.37 3.56
N GLY A 64 0.48 -22.99 4.54
CA GLY A 64 1.61 -22.36 5.24
C GLY A 64 2.76 -21.99 4.31
N TRP A 65 3.11 -22.86 3.37
CA TRP A 65 4.12 -22.56 2.34
C TRP A 65 3.69 -21.42 1.41
N ALA A 66 2.41 -21.39 1.00
CA ALA A 66 1.87 -20.28 0.22
C ALA A 66 2.00 -18.93 0.97
N GLY A 67 1.94 -18.94 2.30
CA GLY A 67 2.12 -17.76 3.14
C GLY A 67 3.53 -17.13 3.06
N LEU A 68 4.53 -17.83 2.52
CA LEU A 68 5.87 -17.25 2.28
C LEU A 68 5.86 -16.10 1.26
N ILE A 69 4.78 -15.93 0.50
CA ILE A 69 4.55 -14.76 -0.35
C ILE A 69 4.74 -13.46 0.44
N PHE A 70 4.38 -13.45 1.73
CA PHE A 70 4.56 -12.28 2.61
C PHE A 70 6.03 -11.92 2.90
N ALA A 71 6.98 -12.83 2.69
CA ALA A 71 8.40 -12.52 2.84
C ALA A 71 8.87 -11.38 1.93
N VAL A 72 8.17 -11.16 0.80
CA VAL A 72 8.43 -10.05 -0.13
C VAL A 72 8.34 -8.70 0.58
N TYR A 73 7.39 -8.52 1.50
CA TYR A 73 7.22 -7.27 2.24
C TYR A 73 8.36 -7.02 3.25
N ALA A 74 9.01 -8.06 3.72
CA ALA A 74 10.15 -7.92 4.64
C ALA A 74 11.42 -7.44 3.92
N ILE A 75 11.53 -7.67 2.61
CA ILE A 75 12.72 -7.35 1.83
C ILE A 75 12.49 -6.24 0.79
N ASN A 76 11.30 -5.66 0.73
CA ASN A 76 10.90 -4.67 -0.27
C ASN A 76 11.81 -3.41 -0.28
N TYR A 77 12.40 -3.05 0.86
CA TYR A 77 13.33 -1.93 0.97
C TYR A 77 14.58 -2.09 0.09
N LEU A 78 14.94 -3.32 -0.29
CA LEU A 78 16.12 -3.59 -1.13
C LEU A 78 16.00 -3.00 -2.53
N TRP A 79 14.79 -2.93 -3.07
CA TRP A 79 14.58 -2.38 -4.42
C TRP A 79 13.98 -0.96 -4.42
N ALA A 80 13.73 -0.36 -3.25
CA ALA A 80 13.28 1.03 -3.17
C ALA A 80 14.20 2.00 -3.93
N PRO A 81 15.55 1.94 -3.82
CA PRO A 81 16.45 2.80 -4.59
C PRO A 81 16.37 2.60 -6.11
N ILE A 82 15.95 1.42 -6.54
CA ILE A 82 15.76 1.10 -7.97
C ILE A 82 14.53 1.83 -8.50
N ILE A 83 13.43 1.79 -7.73
CA ILE A 83 12.19 2.50 -8.05
C ILE A 83 12.45 4.01 -8.17
N ASP A 84 13.26 4.58 -7.29
CA ASP A 84 13.59 6.00 -7.31
C ASP A 84 14.36 6.43 -8.57
N ARG A 85 15.14 5.54 -9.14
CA ARG A 85 15.99 5.81 -10.33
C ARG A 85 15.30 5.51 -11.65
N ILE A 86 14.50 4.45 -11.70
CA ILE A 86 13.89 3.98 -12.95
C ILE A 86 12.60 4.77 -13.23
N ARG A 87 12.60 5.45 -14.37
CA ARG A 87 11.42 6.16 -14.88
C ARG A 87 10.67 5.26 -15.85
N ILE A 88 9.36 5.11 -15.63
CA ILE A 88 8.51 4.37 -16.57
C ILE A 88 8.29 5.24 -17.80
N PRO A 89 8.76 4.79 -18.99
CA PRO A 89 8.60 5.56 -20.21
C PRO A 89 7.13 5.92 -20.45
N TRP A 90 6.87 7.10 -21.01
CA TRP A 90 5.55 7.62 -21.33
C TRP A 90 4.67 7.99 -20.12
N LEU A 91 4.49 7.10 -19.10
CA LEU A 91 3.70 7.39 -17.90
C LEU A 91 4.35 8.49 -17.03
N THR A 92 5.65 8.38 -16.79
CA THR A 92 6.38 9.36 -15.99
C THR A 92 6.25 10.78 -16.56
N ASN A 93 6.29 10.90 -17.89
CA ASN A 93 6.19 12.19 -18.56
C ASN A 93 4.77 12.78 -18.50
N LYS A 94 3.73 11.94 -18.44
CA LYS A 94 2.33 12.39 -18.43
C LYS A 94 1.78 12.69 -17.03
N ILE A 95 2.08 11.84 -16.06
CA ILE A 95 1.43 11.88 -14.74
C ILE A 95 2.42 12.02 -13.57
N GLY A 96 3.71 12.05 -13.87
CA GLY A 96 4.78 12.13 -12.88
C GLY A 96 5.34 10.77 -12.47
N HIS A 97 6.52 10.78 -11.87
CA HIS A 97 7.30 9.57 -11.58
C HIS A 97 6.56 8.61 -10.63
N ARG A 98 6.19 9.07 -9.43
CA ARG A 98 5.52 8.23 -8.40
C ARG A 98 4.16 7.72 -8.87
N ARG A 99 3.37 8.61 -9.49
CA ARG A 99 2.04 8.22 -10.02
C ARG A 99 2.15 7.20 -11.14
N GLY A 100 3.18 7.32 -11.98
CA GLY A 100 3.45 6.34 -13.04
C GLY A 100 3.69 4.93 -12.47
N TRP A 101 4.49 4.81 -11.42
CA TRP A 101 4.72 3.56 -10.72
C TRP A 101 3.44 2.99 -10.10
N ILE A 102 2.67 3.81 -9.37
CA ILE A 102 1.41 3.38 -8.73
C ILE A 102 0.44 2.81 -9.78
N VAL A 103 0.22 3.53 -10.89
CA VAL A 103 -0.69 3.07 -11.94
C VAL A 103 -0.21 1.77 -12.58
N THR A 104 1.10 1.63 -12.81
CA THR A 104 1.67 0.40 -13.38
C THR A 104 1.49 -0.78 -12.43
N MET A 105 1.76 -0.60 -11.14
CA MET A 105 1.59 -1.67 -10.16
C MET A 105 0.12 -2.06 -10.00
N GLN A 106 -0.80 -1.10 -10.00
CA GLN A 106 -2.24 -1.37 -10.00
C GLN A 106 -2.68 -2.17 -11.23
N PHE A 107 -2.17 -1.85 -12.40
CA PHE A 107 -2.47 -2.60 -13.62
C PHE A 107 -1.96 -4.05 -13.53
N ILE A 108 -0.73 -4.26 -13.04
CA ILE A 108 -0.17 -5.60 -12.82
C ILE A 108 -1.04 -6.39 -11.83
N ILE A 109 -1.44 -5.78 -10.70
CA ILE A 109 -2.31 -6.43 -9.71
C ILE A 109 -3.63 -6.82 -10.35
N LEU A 110 -4.29 -5.90 -11.08
CA LEU A 110 -5.56 -6.17 -11.73
C LEU A 110 -5.48 -7.34 -12.72
N VAL A 111 -4.48 -7.34 -13.60
CA VAL A 111 -4.26 -8.43 -14.56
C VAL A 111 -4.00 -9.76 -13.82
N SER A 112 -3.20 -9.72 -12.78
CA SER A 112 -2.91 -10.91 -11.96
C SER A 112 -4.15 -11.48 -11.29
N LEU A 113 -5.07 -10.62 -10.79
CA LEU A 113 -6.33 -11.06 -10.20
C LEU A 113 -7.26 -11.69 -11.25
N VAL A 114 -7.33 -11.11 -12.45
CA VAL A 114 -8.08 -11.71 -13.56
C VAL A 114 -7.51 -13.09 -13.92
N CYS A 115 -6.18 -13.22 -13.97
CA CYS A 115 -5.54 -14.53 -14.19
C CYS A 115 -5.90 -15.53 -13.07
N TRP A 116 -5.90 -15.09 -11.80
CA TRP A 116 -6.29 -15.97 -10.68
C TRP A 116 -7.71 -16.52 -10.83
N SER A 117 -8.65 -15.69 -11.30
CA SER A 117 -10.05 -16.10 -11.45
C SER A 117 -10.28 -17.22 -12.47
N THR A 118 -9.29 -17.54 -13.29
CA THR A 118 -9.37 -18.55 -14.36
C THR A 118 -8.63 -19.85 -14.05
N ILE A 119 -7.95 -19.93 -12.88
CA ILE A 119 -7.05 -21.04 -12.55
C ILE A 119 -7.63 -21.88 -11.41
N ASP A 120 -7.64 -23.21 -11.61
CA ASP A 120 -7.96 -24.17 -10.56
C ASP A 120 -6.73 -24.38 -9.65
N PRO A 121 -6.81 -24.06 -8.35
CA PRO A 121 -5.68 -24.17 -7.43
C PRO A 121 -5.29 -25.62 -7.14
N THR A 122 -6.21 -26.57 -7.25
CA THR A 122 -5.93 -27.99 -7.00
C THR A 122 -5.07 -28.60 -8.12
N ALA A 123 -5.32 -28.18 -9.36
CA ALA A 123 -4.57 -28.65 -10.52
C ALA A 123 -3.26 -27.88 -10.74
N ASN A 124 -3.20 -26.59 -10.40
CA ASN A 124 -2.12 -25.68 -10.78
C ASN A 124 -1.61 -24.82 -9.61
N LEU A 125 -1.43 -25.40 -8.44
CA LEU A 125 -0.99 -24.69 -7.23
C LEU A 125 0.28 -23.82 -7.44
N GLY A 126 1.24 -24.33 -8.18
CA GLY A 126 2.49 -23.58 -8.48
C GLY A 126 2.22 -22.28 -9.23
N VAL A 127 1.27 -22.28 -10.17
CA VAL A 127 0.87 -21.09 -10.92
C VAL A 127 0.13 -20.10 -10.02
N VAL A 128 -0.74 -20.59 -9.15
CA VAL A 128 -1.48 -19.75 -8.18
C VAL A 128 -0.50 -19.05 -7.24
N ILE A 129 0.50 -19.76 -6.72
CA ILE A 129 1.56 -19.18 -5.86
C ILE A 129 2.41 -18.17 -6.66
N ALA A 130 2.78 -18.48 -7.89
CA ALA A 130 3.57 -17.56 -8.73
C ALA A 130 2.82 -16.24 -9.00
N ILE A 131 1.52 -16.30 -9.32
CA ILE A 131 0.70 -15.11 -9.50
C ILE A 131 0.55 -14.34 -8.17
N GLY A 132 0.34 -15.03 -7.06
CA GLY A 132 0.32 -14.43 -5.74
C GLY A 132 1.62 -13.70 -5.40
N LEU A 133 2.76 -14.24 -5.78
CA LEU A 133 4.06 -13.60 -5.63
C LEU A 133 4.18 -12.32 -6.50
N ILE A 134 3.67 -12.36 -7.73
CA ILE A 134 3.63 -11.17 -8.60
C ILE A 134 2.76 -10.08 -7.96
N ILE A 135 1.59 -10.42 -7.43
CA ILE A 135 0.72 -9.48 -6.71
C ILE A 135 1.46 -8.90 -5.49
N ALA A 136 2.14 -9.72 -4.71
CA ALA A 136 2.88 -9.28 -3.53
C ALA A 136 4.02 -8.32 -3.88
N ILE A 137 4.81 -8.62 -4.93
CA ILE A 137 5.88 -7.74 -5.41
C ILE A 137 5.30 -6.42 -5.90
N ALA A 138 4.23 -6.46 -6.69
CA ALA A 138 3.58 -5.25 -7.19
C ALA A 138 2.98 -4.42 -6.06
N SER A 139 2.30 -5.03 -5.11
CA SER A 139 1.73 -4.35 -3.94
C SER A 139 2.81 -3.76 -3.03
N ALA A 140 3.86 -4.51 -2.70
CA ALA A 140 4.98 -4.01 -1.90
C ALA A 140 5.71 -2.83 -2.58
N THR A 141 5.86 -2.89 -3.91
CA THR A 141 6.41 -1.79 -4.72
C THR A 141 5.49 -0.56 -4.69
N GLN A 142 4.19 -0.78 -4.78
CA GLN A 142 3.19 0.27 -4.67
C GLN A 142 3.23 0.96 -3.30
N ASP A 143 3.33 0.20 -2.21
CA ASP A 143 3.39 0.73 -0.85
C ASP A 143 4.57 1.70 -0.67
N ILE A 144 5.77 1.31 -1.11
CA ILE A 144 6.95 2.18 -1.12
C ILE A 144 6.68 3.48 -1.91
N THR A 145 6.05 3.35 -3.07
CA THR A 145 5.79 4.49 -3.95
C THR A 145 4.72 5.42 -3.39
N VAL A 146 3.69 4.87 -2.74
CA VAL A 146 2.62 5.62 -2.06
C VAL A 146 3.20 6.39 -0.87
N ASP A 147 4.06 5.77 -0.06
CA ASP A 147 4.70 6.43 1.06
C ASP A 147 5.62 7.57 0.60
N ALA A 148 6.42 7.36 -0.43
CA ALA A 148 7.25 8.40 -1.02
C ALA A 148 6.39 9.57 -1.57
N LEU A 149 5.30 9.26 -2.29
CA LEU A 149 4.38 10.29 -2.81
C LEU A 149 3.70 11.08 -1.67
N ARG A 150 3.35 10.42 -0.56
CA ARG A 150 2.79 11.07 0.63
C ARG A 150 3.75 12.10 1.21
N ILE A 151 5.03 11.73 1.37
CA ILE A 151 6.07 12.61 1.91
C ILE A 151 6.29 13.80 0.96
N GLU A 152 6.38 13.56 -0.35
CA GLU A 152 6.53 14.61 -1.36
C GLU A 152 5.34 15.59 -1.39
N GLN A 153 4.12 15.13 -1.14
CA GLN A 153 2.91 15.98 -1.17
C GLN A 153 2.76 16.88 0.05
N ILE A 154 3.26 16.46 1.21
CA ILE A 154 3.11 17.21 2.46
C ILE A 154 4.24 18.22 2.62
N GLY A 155 5.47 17.86 2.19
CA GLY A 155 6.66 18.68 2.39
C GLY A 155 7.29 18.52 3.78
N GLU A 156 8.61 18.70 3.85
CA GLU A 156 9.41 18.42 5.06
C GLU A 156 9.14 19.39 6.21
N ASN A 157 8.65 20.59 5.92
CA ASN A 157 8.48 21.66 6.91
C ASN A 157 7.08 21.66 7.59
N GLU A 158 6.17 20.77 7.18
CA GLU A 158 4.80 20.68 7.68
C GLU A 158 4.63 19.55 8.70
N GLY A 159 5.31 19.59 9.84
CA GLY A 159 5.34 18.50 10.83
C GLY A 159 3.97 17.98 11.27
N THR A 160 2.99 18.87 11.52
CA THR A 160 1.62 18.47 11.89
C THR A 160 0.89 17.78 10.75
N SER A 161 1.01 18.30 9.53
CA SER A 161 0.44 17.69 8.32
C SER A 161 1.08 16.33 8.03
N MET A 162 2.36 16.16 8.33
CA MET A 162 3.07 14.89 8.17
C MET A 162 2.50 13.81 9.11
N GLN A 163 2.26 14.15 10.37
CA GLN A 163 1.66 13.25 11.36
C GLN A 163 0.22 12.90 10.98
N ALA A 164 -0.59 13.90 10.60
CA ALA A 164 -1.96 13.69 10.13
C ALA A 164 -2.00 12.81 8.87
N GLY A 165 -1.10 13.04 7.91
CA GLY A 165 -0.98 12.24 6.71
C GLY A 165 -0.60 10.79 6.99
N ALA A 166 0.27 10.53 7.98
CA ALA A 166 0.58 9.18 8.42
C ALA A 166 -0.64 8.47 9.04
N ALA A 167 -1.37 9.16 9.92
CA ALA A 167 -2.58 8.62 10.53
C ALA A 167 -3.66 8.29 9.48
N ILE A 168 -3.91 9.20 8.54
CA ILE A 168 -4.89 9.00 7.45
C ILE A 168 -4.48 7.86 6.51
N ALA A 169 -3.19 7.71 6.20
CA ALA A 169 -2.70 6.59 5.40
C ALA A 169 -3.01 5.26 6.07
N VAL A 170 -2.81 5.14 7.39
CA VAL A 170 -3.16 3.94 8.17
C VAL A 170 -4.67 3.68 8.17
N VAL A 171 -5.49 4.71 8.38
CA VAL A 171 -6.97 4.60 8.30
C VAL A 171 -7.39 4.13 6.92
N GLY A 172 -6.80 4.71 5.85
CA GLY A 172 -7.03 4.29 4.48
C GLY A 172 -6.67 2.81 4.27
N TRP A 173 -5.48 2.41 4.71
CA TRP A 173 -4.99 1.04 4.57
C TRP A 173 -5.94 0.02 5.25
N TRP A 174 -6.35 0.28 6.51
CA TRP A 174 -7.30 -0.58 7.20
C TRP A 174 -8.67 -0.60 6.53
N THR A 175 -9.11 0.53 5.98
CA THR A 175 -10.37 0.61 5.22
C THR A 175 -10.30 -0.26 3.97
N GLY A 176 -9.21 -0.15 3.20
CA GLY A 176 -8.97 -0.97 2.01
C GLY A 176 -8.89 -2.46 2.31
N TYR A 177 -8.19 -2.82 3.40
CA TYR A 177 -8.11 -4.19 3.89
C TYR A 177 -9.50 -4.76 4.21
N LYS A 178 -10.34 -4.02 4.95
CA LYS A 178 -11.70 -4.45 5.31
C LYS A 178 -12.62 -4.53 4.09
N LEU A 179 -12.60 -3.54 3.21
CA LEU A 179 -13.39 -3.54 1.98
C LEU A 179 -13.00 -4.72 1.08
N GLY A 180 -11.70 -4.97 0.91
CA GLY A 180 -11.23 -6.12 0.15
C GLY A 180 -11.69 -7.45 0.73
N GLY A 181 -11.71 -7.59 2.06
CA GLY A 181 -12.24 -8.77 2.73
C GLY A 181 -13.73 -8.99 2.46
N VAL A 182 -14.53 -7.91 2.52
CA VAL A 182 -15.97 -8.00 2.20
C VAL A 182 -16.20 -8.40 0.75
N VAL A 183 -15.45 -7.82 -0.20
CA VAL A 183 -15.58 -8.16 -1.63
C VAL A 183 -15.14 -9.58 -1.94
N ALA A 184 -14.11 -10.09 -1.26
CA ALA A 184 -13.56 -11.41 -1.52
C ALA A 184 -14.37 -12.56 -0.87
N LEU A 185 -15.24 -12.25 0.12
CA LEU A 185 -16.00 -13.25 0.88
C LEU A 185 -17.49 -13.30 0.50
N ASN A 186 -17.96 -12.45 -0.42
CA ASN A 186 -19.30 -12.47 -1.00
C ASN A 186 -19.27 -12.83 -2.46
#